data_501522c197b3fa7b63956b3af522d463
#
_entry.id   501522c197b3fa7b63956b3af522d463
#
_cell.length_a   1.000
_cell.length_b   1.000
_cell.length_c   1.000
_cell.angle_alpha   90.00
_cell.angle_beta   90.00
_cell.angle_gamma   90.00
#
_symmetry.space_group_name_H-M   'P 1'
#
loop_
_entity.id
_entity.type
_entity.pdbx_description
1 polymer ?
#
loop_
_entity_poly.entity_id
_entity_poly.type
_entity_poly.pdbx_seq_one_letter_code
_entity_poly.pdbx_strand_id
1 'polypeptide(L)'
;MTLESVVSLGTGRNAYIDGYRVGGKTGTAQKVNNGVYMQGNYIVSFIGFLPANDPQIVVYLAIDNPKGVTQYGGTVSAPIVKNIMEDAIVALGIEKQEGGTDKKYQWYDKKYYTVENVVGLTKKEASGILRNFIVEYSGSGNTIINQSPEAGTRIAEGSTVRV
;
A
#
# COMPACT_ATOMS: atom_id res chain seq x y z
N MET A 1 12.15 -16.15 10.13
CA MET A 1 11.46 -15.03 9.44
C MET A 1 9.97 -15.17 9.73
N THR A 2 9.36 -14.20 10.35
CA THR A 2 7.93 -14.23 10.69
C THR A 2 7.08 -13.87 9.46
N LEU A 3 5.80 -14.24 9.45
CA LEU A 3 4.88 -13.88 8.36
C LEU A 3 4.67 -12.37 8.22
N GLU A 4 4.85 -11.62 9.30
CA GLU A 4 4.87 -10.16 9.31
C GLU A 4 6.08 -9.61 8.52
N SER A 5 7.27 -10.22 8.67
CA SER A 5 8.45 -9.83 7.89
C SER A 5 8.30 -10.13 6.39
N VAL A 6 7.48 -11.10 5.98
CA VAL A 6 7.15 -11.32 4.57
C VAL A 6 6.44 -10.12 3.97
N VAL A 7 5.59 -9.45 4.76
CA VAL A 7 4.82 -8.27 4.34
C VAL A 7 5.64 -6.99 4.46
N SER A 8 6.41 -6.81 5.52
CA SER A 8 7.20 -5.58 5.71
C SER A 8 8.51 -5.55 4.88
N LEU A 9 9.18 -6.68 4.74
CA LEU A 9 10.53 -6.78 4.16
C LEU A 9 10.63 -7.69 2.93
N GLY A 10 9.63 -8.54 2.71
CA GLY A 10 9.69 -9.65 1.76
C GLY A 10 8.78 -9.51 0.54
N THR A 11 8.41 -10.64 -0.02
CA THR A 11 7.62 -10.76 -1.27
C THR A 11 6.16 -10.34 -1.12
N GLY A 12 5.64 -10.20 0.11
CA GLY A 12 4.27 -9.77 0.41
C GLY A 12 4.12 -8.26 0.62
N ARG A 13 5.13 -7.44 0.32
CA ARG A 13 5.18 -6.00 0.62
C ARG A 13 4.01 -5.18 0.08
N ASN A 14 3.39 -5.64 -1.00
CA ASN A 14 2.23 -4.97 -1.57
C ASN A 14 0.94 -5.15 -0.74
N ALA A 15 0.98 -6.02 0.29
CA ALA A 15 -0.08 -6.15 1.28
C ALA A 15 0.17 -5.34 2.57
N TYR A 16 1.26 -4.56 2.64
CA TYR A 16 1.56 -3.73 3.80
C TYR A 16 0.52 -2.61 3.98
N ILE A 17 0.04 -2.45 5.21
CA ILE A 17 -0.88 -1.39 5.62
C ILE A 17 -0.22 -0.61 6.76
N ASP A 18 -0.06 0.69 6.55
CA ASP A 18 0.61 1.57 7.50
C ASP A 18 -0.18 1.71 8.81
N GLY A 19 0.49 1.51 9.93
CA GLY A 19 -0.12 1.53 11.26
C GLY A 19 -0.83 0.22 11.65
N TYR A 20 -0.69 -0.85 10.84
CA TYR A 20 -1.26 -2.17 11.15
C TYR A 20 -0.22 -3.28 11.00
N ARG A 21 -0.28 -4.24 11.89
CA ARG A 21 0.59 -5.42 11.86
C ARG A 21 -0.02 -6.47 10.93
N VAL A 22 0.43 -6.49 9.69
CA VAL A 22 -0.05 -7.44 8.67
C VAL A 22 0.93 -8.60 8.55
N GLY A 23 0.44 -9.81 8.74
CA GLY A 23 1.14 -11.04 8.41
C GLY A 23 0.62 -11.64 7.11
N GLY A 24 1.46 -12.34 6.36
CA GLY A 24 0.99 -12.98 5.13
C GLY A 24 2.03 -13.81 4.39
N LYS A 25 1.57 -14.54 3.36
CA LYS A 25 2.41 -15.38 2.52
C LYS A 25 1.91 -15.39 1.08
N THR A 26 2.84 -15.21 0.15
CA THR A 26 2.60 -15.35 -1.29
C THR A 26 2.61 -16.83 -1.70
N GLY A 27 1.77 -17.18 -2.66
CA GLY A 27 1.81 -18.45 -3.38
C GLY A 27 1.89 -18.23 -4.88
N THR A 28 2.63 -19.10 -5.57
CA THR A 28 2.71 -19.15 -7.03
C THR A 28 2.85 -20.61 -7.40
N ALA A 29 1.75 -21.25 -7.75
CA ALA A 29 1.69 -22.66 -8.07
C ALA A 29 1.53 -22.85 -9.58
N GLN A 30 2.47 -23.56 -10.19
CA GLN A 30 2.39 -23.91 -11.61
C GLN A 30 1.26 -24.91 -11.85
N LYS A 31 0.42 -24.66 -12.85
CA LYS A 31 -0.68 -25.57 -13.20
C LYS A 31 -0.14 -26.85 -13.81
N VAL A 32 -0.88 -27.93 -13.60
CA VAL A 32 -0.58 -29.25 -14.15
C VAL A 32 -1.71 -29.67 -15.09
N ASN A 33 -1.34 -30.21 -16.26
CA ASN A 33 -2.28 -30.83 -17.19
C ASN A 33 -1.74 -32.19 -17.58
N ASN A 34 -2.54 -33.25 -17.42
CA ASN A 34 -2.13 -34.65 -17.69
C ASN A 34 -0.78 -35.04 -17.06
N GLY A 35 -0.53 -34.62 -15.82
CA GLY A 35 0.71 -34.93 -15.09
C GLY A 35 1.92 -34.06 -15.47
N VAL A 36 1.78 -33.10 -16.39
CA VAL A 36 2.87 -32.23 -16.86
C VAL A 36 2.63 -30.79 -16.41
N TYR A 37 3.69 -30.14 -15.90
CA TYR A 37 3.66 -28.73 -15.55
C TYR A 37 3.50 -27.83 -16.79
N MET A 38 2.50 -26.98 -16.76
CA MET A 38 2.20 -26.04 -17.84
C MET A 38 3.05 -24.78 -17.71
N GLN A 39 4.00 -24.55 -18.60
CA GLN A 39 4.81 -23.34 -18.59
C GLN A 39 3.96 -22.09 -18.82
N GLY A 40 4.23 -21.01 -18.07
CA GLY A 40 3.52 -19.74 -18.19
C GLY A 40 2.06 -19.76 -17.68
N ASN A 41 1.65 -20.81 -16.98
CA ASN A 41 0.31 -20.94 -16.41
C ASN A 41 0.39 -21.23 -14.91
N TYR A 42 0.03 -20.24 -14.09
CA TYR A 42 0.14 -20.33 -12.64
C TYR A 42 -1.17 -19.96 -11.96
N ILE A 43 -1.40 -20.55 -10.80
CA ILE A 43 -2.34 -20.04 -9.82
C ILE A 43 -1.51 -19.16 -8.88
N VAL A 44 -1.82 -17.85 -8.86
CA VAL A 44 -1.14 -16.90 -8.00
C VAL A 44 -2.03 -16.58 -6.81
N SER A 45 -1.47 -16.62 -5.60
CA SER A 45 -2.27 -16.44 -4.40
C SER A 45 -1.54 -15.61 -3.34
N PHE A 46 -2.32 -15.06 -2.44
CA PHE A 46 -1.84 -14.46 -1.22
C PHE A 46 -2.82 -14.77 -0.08
N ILE A 47 -2.27 -15.20 1.05
CA ILE A 47 -2.99 -15.22 2.32
C ILE A 47 -2.47 -14.08 3.17
N GLY A 48 -3.36 -13.24 3.69
CA GLY A 48 -3.06 -12.15 4.61
C GLY A 48 -3.93 -12.25 5.85
N PHE A 49 -3.41 -11.81 6.97
CA PHE A 49 -4.14 -11.71 8.23
C PHE A 49 -3.67 -10.51 9.04
N LEU A 50 -4.57 -9.94 9.81
CA LEU A 50 -4.29 -8.83 10.72
C LEU A 50 -5.25 -8.81 11.93
N PRO A 51 -4.79 -8.22 13.05
CA PRO A 51 -3.40 -7.91 13.42
C PRO A 51 -2.53 -9.17 13.50
N ALA A 52 -1.23 -9.10 13.16
CA ALA A 52 -0.38 -10.30 13.12
C ALA A 52 -0.11 -10.93 14.49
N ASN A 53 -0.27 -10.17 15.58
CA ASN A 53 -0.12 -10.61 16.96
C ASN A 53 -1.44 -11.11 17.60
N ASP A 54 -2.59 -10.72 17.06
CA ASP A 54 -3.94 -11.12 17.51
C ASP A 54 -4.89 -11.13 16.30
N PRO A 55 -4.85 -12.15 15.43
CA PRO A 55 -5.55 -12.14 14.16
C PRO A 55 -7.07 -12.09 14.31
N GLN A 56 -7.69 -11.04 13.79
CA GLN A 56 -9.13 -10.83 13.72
C GLN A 56 -9.68 -11.03 12.31
N ILE A 57 -8.84 -10.84 11.31
CA ILE A 57 -9.18 -11.02 9.90
C ILE A 57 -8.18 -11.95 9.25
N VAL A 58 -8.67 -12.88 8.44
CA VAL A 58 -7.88 -13.69 7.50
C VAL A 58 -8.50 -13.57 6.12
N VAL A 59 -7.71 -13.20 5.13
CA VAL A 59 -8.13 -13.10 3.73
C VAL A 59 -7.24 -14.00 2.88
N TYR A 60 -7.85 -14.87 2.10
CA TYR A 60 -7.16 -15.67 1.09
C TYR A 60 -7.71 -15.37 -0.29
N LEU A 61 -6.82 -15.00 -1.21
CA LEU A 61 -7.16 -14.79 -2.61
C LEU A 61 -6.27 -15.66 -3.50
N ALA A 62 -6.89 -16.39 -4.39
CA ALA A 62 -6.23 -17.13 -5.46
C ALA A 62 -6.80 -16.72 -6.81
N ILE A 63 -5.93 -16.46 -7.79
CA ILE A 63 -6.29 -16.07 -9.15
C ILE A 63 -5.69 -17.10 -10.09
N ASP A 64 -6.57 -17.74 -10.87
CA ASP A 64 -6.16 -18.75 -11.85
C ASP A 64 -5.69 -18.08 -13.14
N ASN A 65 -4.43 -18.28 -13.46
CA ASN A 65 -3.80 -17.96 -14.74
C ASN A 65 -4.05 -16.52 -15.23
N PRO A 66 -3.76 -15.47 -14.44
CA PRO A 66 -3.95 -14.09 -14.85
C PRO A 66 -3.13 -13.78 -16.10
N LYS A 67 -3.74 -13.09 -17.08
CA LYS A 67 -3.10 -12.75 -18.35
C LYS A 67 -2.68 -11.28 -18.39
N GLY A 68 -1.64 -10.98 -19.18
CA GLY A 68 -1.16 -9.61 -19.37
C GLY A 68 -0.38 -9.03 -18.18
N VAL A 69 -0.06 -9.86 -17.17
CA VAL A 69 0.67 -9.45 -15.96
C VAL A 69 1.71 -10.49 -15.59
N THR A 70 2.71 -10.08 -14.81
CA THR A 70 3.67 -11.02 -14.21
C THR A 70 2.95 -11.87 -13.17
N GLN A 71 2.94 -13.19 -13.36
CA GLN A 71 2.18 -14.13 -12.54
C GLN A 71 2.87 -14.45 -11.21
N TYR A 72 2.91 -13.47 -10.29
CA TYR A 72 3.39 -13.64 -8.91
C TYR A 72 2.33 -13.18 -7.91
N GLY A 73 2.09 -13.98 -6.86
CA GLY A 73 1.11 -13.70 -5.83
C GLY A 73 1.34 -12.36 -5.11
N GLY A 74 2.62 -11.99 -4.90
CA GLY A 74 3.00 -10.72 -4.31
C GLY A 74 2.72 -9.49 -5.19
N THR A 75 2.66 -9.67 -6.51
CA THR A 75 2.40 -8.60 -7.47
C THR A 75 0.92 -8.48 -7.82
N VAL A 76 0.23 -9.60 -7.92
CA VAL A 76 -1.16 -9.64 -8.40
C VAL A 76 -2.15 -9.78 -7.24
N SER A 77 -1.96 -10.77 -6.35
CA SER A 77 -2.93 -11.08 -5.30
C SER A 77 -2.75 -10.23 -4.04
N ALA A 78 -1.51 -9.92 -3.65
CA ALA A 78 -1.25 -9.16 -2.42
C ALA A 78 -1.86 -7.75 -2.39
N PRO A 79 -1.81 -6.91 -3.47
CA PRO A 79 -2.45 -5.60 -3.46
C PRO A 79 -3.98 -5.68 -3.38
N ILE A 80 -4.61 -6.70 -3.95
CA ILE A 80 -6.05 -6.90 -3.86
C ILE A 80 -6.44 -7.29 -2.41
N VAL A 81 -5.69 -8.22 -1.80
CA VAL A 81 -5.90 -8.59 -0.40
C VAL A 81 -5.70 -7.40 0.52
N LYS A 82 -4.73 -6.52 0.23
CA LYS A 82 -4.55 -5.26 0.96
C LYS A 82 -5.82 -4.43 0.95
N ASN A 83 -6.39 -4.16 -0.22
CA ASN A 83 -7.61 -3.35 -0.34
C ASN A 83 -8.78 -3.96 0.45
N ILE A 84 -8.97 -5.29 0.35
CA ILE A 84 -10.00 -6.01 1.12
C ILE A 84 -9.77 -5.86 2.63
N MET A 85 -8.52 -5.95 3.08
CA MET A 85 -8.20 -5.76 4.50
C MET A 85 -8.39 -4.32 4.96
N GLU A 86 -8.07 -3.32 4.12
CA GLU A 86 -8.30 -1.90 4.43
C GLU A 86 -9.81 -1.61 4.60
N ASP A 87 -10.66 -2.16 3.72
CA ASP A 87 -12.12 -2.05 3.86
C ASP A 87 -12.62 -2.75 5.12
N ALA A 88 -12.10 -3.94 5.42
CA ALA A 88 -12.49 -4.70 6.60
C ALA A 88 -12.05 -4.03 7.92
N ILE A 89 -10.88 -3.38 7.96
CA ILE A 89 -10.42 -2.56 9.09
C ILE A 89 -11.47 -1.50 9.45
N VAL A 90 -11.96 -0.79 8.44
CA VAL A 90 -12.97 0.26 8.65
C VAL A 90 -14.30 -0.34 9.12
N ALA A 91 -14.74 -1.41 8.46
CA ALA A 91 -16.03 -2.06 8.77
C ALA A 91 -16.08 -2.69 10.17
N LEU A 92 -14.95 -3.21 10.66
CA LEU A 92 -14.84 -3.88 11.96
C LEU A 92 -14.30 -2.96 13.08
N GLY A 93 -13.89 -1.73 12.75
CA GLY A 93 -13.34 -0.79 13.72
C GLY A 93 -12.02 -1.25 14.33
N ILE A 94 -11.16 -1.91 13.55
CA ILE A 94 -9.86 -2.37 14.05
C ILE A 94 -8.93 -1.19 14.23
N GLU A 95 -8.44 -1.00 15.45
CA GLU A 95 -7.55 0.10 15.79
C GLU A 95 -6.12 -0.11 15.28
N LYS A 96 -5.42 0.99 15.01
CA LYS A 96 -3.99 0.96 14.70
C LYS A 96 -3.18 0.42 15.87
N GLN A 97 -2.11 -0.29 15.55
CA GLN A 97 -1.24 -0.91 16.54
C GLN A 97 0.20 -0.43 16.40
N GLU A 98 0.81 -0.14 17.53
CA GLU A 98 2.25 0.14 17.62
C GLU A 98 3.07 -1.16 17.67
N GLY A 99 4.38 -1.05 17.41
CA GLY A 99 5.35 -2.14 17.58
C GLY A 99 5.38 -3.18 16.46
N GLY A 100 4.79 -2.88 15.29
CA GLY A 100 4.94 -3.67 14.08
C GLY A 100 6.32 -3.53 13.42
N THR A 101 6.61 -4.37 12.43
CA THR A 101 7.83 -4.23 11.62
C THR A 101 7.60 -3.21 10.51
N ASP A 102 8.34 -2.10 10.52
CA ASP A 102 8.24 -1.07 9.50
C ASP A 102 8.59 -1.59 8.11
N LYS A 103 7.88 -1.09 7.11
CA LYS A 103 8.16 -1.42 5.72
C LYS A 103 9.53 -0.87 5.31
N LYS A 104 10.40 -1.75 4.83
CA LYS A 104 11.64 -1.34 4.17
C LYS A 104 11.34 -1.01 2.69
N TYR A 105 11.23 0.27 2.38
CA TYR A 105 11.01 0.73 1.01
C TYR A 105 12.22 0.44 0.13
N GLN A 106 11.98 0.00 -1.09
CA GLN A 106 12.96 -0.15 -2.15
C GLN A 106 12.74 0.96 -3.18
N TRP A 107 13.74 1.19 -4.06
CA TRP A 107 13.70 2.28 -5.04
C TRP A 107 12.46 2.27 -5.96
N TYR A 108 11.88 1.10 -6.20
CA TYR A 108 10.68 0.94 -7.05
C TYR A 108 9.36 0.93 -6.25
N ASP A 109 9.40 0.96 -4.93
CA ASP A 109 8.20 1.05 -4.09
C ASP A 109 7.65 2.49 -4.15
N LYS A 110 6.37 2.63 -4.45
CA LYS A 110 5.70 3.92 -4.32
C LYS A 110 5.51 4.24 -2.85
N LYS A 111 6.05 5.37 -2.41
CA LYS A 111 5.77 5.93 -1.10
C LYS A 111 4.56 6.84 -1.19
N TYR A 112 3.76 6.85 -0.15
CA TYR A 112 2.58 7.70 -0.04
C TYR A 112 2.69 8.55 1.21
N TYR A 113 2.38 9.82 1.09
CA TYR A 113 2.38 10.77 2.19
C TYR A 113 1.01 11.43 2.30
N THR A 114 0.63 11.80 3.52
CA THR A 114 -0.57 12.59 3.77
C THR A 114 -0.29 14.04 3.42
N VAL A 115 -1.21 14.68 2.72
CA VAL A 115 -1.14 16.11 2.42
C VAL A 115 -1.52 16.88 3.68
N GLU A 116 -0.58 17.65 4.20
CA GLU A 116 -0.81 18.49 5.38
C GLU A 116 -1.61 19.75 5.01
N ASN A 117 -2.27 20.34 6.01
CA ASN A 117 -2.98 21.61 5.82
C ASN A 117 -1.96 22.76 5.72
N VAL A 118 -1.96 23.45 4.60
CA VAL A 118 -1.11 24.62 4.35
C VAL A 118 -1.90 25.92 4.11
N VAL A 119 -3.24 25.87 4.23
CA VAL A 119 -4.07 27.06 4.11
C VAL A 119 -3.78 28.01 5.27
N GLY A 120 -3.60 29.28 4.98
CA GLY A 120 -3.20 30.31 5.91
C GLY A 120 -1.68 30.50 6.07
N LEU A 121 -0.86 29.58 5.55
CA LEU A 121 0.59 29.67 5.60
C LEU A 121 1.17 30.46 4.43
N THR A 122 2.42 30.89 4.56
CA THR A 122 3.17 31.49 3.47
C THR A 122 3.66 30.44 2.48
N LYS A 123 3.96 30.85 1.24
CA LYS A 123 4.56 29.94 0.22
C LYS A 123 5.83 29.25 0.71
N LYS A 124 6.65 29.95 1.51
CA LYS A 124 7.91 29.40 2.06
C LYS A 124 7.63 28.29 3.09
N GLU A 125 6.68 28.50 3.97
CA GLU A 125 6.28 27.50 4.99
C GLU A 125 5.62 26.29 4.32
N ALA A 126 4.71 26.52 3.36
CA ALA A 126 4.05 25.47 2.59
C ALA A 126 5.04 24.59 1.84
N SER A 127 6.06 25.18 1.19
CA SER A 127 7.13 24.41 0.51
C SER A 127 7.90 23.49 1.46
N GLY A 128 8.14 23.94 2.69
CA GLY A 128 8.83 23.14 3.71
C GLY A 128 7.99 21.93 4.17
N ILE A 129 6.70 22.15 4.35
CA ILE A 129 5.74 21.12 4.80
C ILE A 129 5.48 20.10 3.66
N LEU A 130 5.25 20.59 2.43
CA LEU A 130 4.92 19.78 1.27
C LEU A 130 6.15 19.23 0.51
N ARG A 131 7.31 19.14 1.14
CA ARG A 131 8.60 18.75 0.53
C ARG A 131 8.60 17.41 -0.21
N ASN A 132 7.64 16.51 0.09
CA ASN A 132 7.50 15.22 -0.57
C ASN A 132 6.66 15.29 -1.84
N PHE A 133 6.17 16.48 -2.20
CA PHE A 133 5.28 16.73 -3.33
C PHE A 133 5.84 17.80 -4.27
N ILE A 134 5.31 17.87 -5.48
CA ILE A 134 5.52 18.98 -6.39
C ILE A 134 4.48 20.04 -6.04
N VAL A 135 4.91 21.23 -5.62
CA VAL A 135 3.99 22.32 -5.26
C VAL A 135 3.81 23.26 -6.44
N GLU A 136 2.59 23.39 -6.93
CA GLU A 136 2.20 24.34 -7.96
C GLU A 136 1.46 25.52 -7.32
N TYR A 137 2.02 26.73 -7.46
CA TYR A 137 1.43 27.96 -6.94
C TYR A 137 0.53 28.61 -7.98
N SER A 138 -0.69 29.00 -7.59
CA SER A 138 -1.63 29.79 -8.39
C SER A 138 -1.87 31.13 -7.73
N GLY A 139 -1.81 32.21 -8.55
CA GLY A 139 -1.99 33.57 -8.04
C GLY A 139 -0.69 34.26 -7.62
N SER A 140 -0.81 35.58 -7.30
CA SER A 140 0.32 36.46 -7.00
C SER A 140 0.55 36.70 -5.49
N GLY A 141 -0.36 36.28 -4.64
CA GLY A 141 -0.26 36.42 -3.18
C GLY A 141 0.84 35.59 -2.56
N ASN A 142 1.21 35.88 -1.30
CA ASN A 142 2.20 35.11 -0.56
C ASN A 142 1.56 34.16 0.49
N THR A 143 0.25 34.33 0.77
CA THR A 143 -0.48 33.47 1.69
C THR A 143 -1.36 32.50 0.91
N ILE A 144 -1.32 31.24 1.30
CA ILE A 144 -2.12 30.17 0.71
C ILE A 144 -3.57 30.31 1.18
N ILE A 145 -4.51 30.41 0.25
CA ILE A 145 -5.96 30.55 0.55
C ILE A 145 -6.76 29.28 0.26
N ASN A 146 -6.19 28.37 -0.54
CA ASN A 146 -6.81 27.09 -0.91
C ASN A 146 -5.73 26.06 -1.23
N GLN A 147 -6.05 24.78 -1.14
CA GLN A 147 -5.17 23.69 -1.56
C GLN A 147 -5.97 22.55 -2.21
N SER A 148 -5.34 21.87 -3.14
CA SER A 148 -5.86 20.66 -3.78
C SER A 148 -4.71 19.68 -4.06
N PRO A 149 -4.77 18.41 -3.59
CA PRO A 149 -5.84 17.80 -2.80
C PRO A 149 -6.05 18.41 -1.41
N GLU A 150 -7.20 18.11 -0.80
CA GLU A 150 -7.52 18.54 0.56
C GLU A 150 -6.54 17.95 1.58
N ALA A 151 -6.37 18.64 2.71
CA ALA A 151 -5.61 18.14 3.85
C ALA A 151 -6.16 16.79 4.33
N GLY A 152 -5.25 15.86 4.71
CA GLY A 152 -5.60 14.48 5.06
C GLY A 152 -5.63 13.51 3.89
N THR A 153 -5.65 13.99 2.63
CA THR A 153 -5.59 13.11 1.45
C THR A 153 -4.22 12.43 1.34
N ARG A 154 -4.23 11.13 1.08
CA ARG A 154 -2.99 10.35 0.92
C ARG A 154 -2.65 10.17 -0.55
N ILE A 155 -1.53 10.75 -1.00
CA ILE A 155 -1.06 10.70 -2.39
C ILE A 155 0.40 10.24 -2.49
N ALA A 156 0.80 9.77 -3.68
CA ALA A 156 2.14 9.27 -3.90
C ALA A 156 3.20 10.40 -3.80
N GLU A 157 4.40 10.05 -3.36
CA GLU A 157 5.59 10.94 -3.41
C GLU A 157 5.76 11.50 -4.82
N GLY A 158 6.03 12.79 -4.91
CA GLY A 158 6.17 13.50 -6.19
C GLY A 158 4.85 13.82 -6.91
N SER A 159 3.69 13.52 -6.32
CA SER A 159 2.40 14.01 -6.85
C SER A 159 2.29 15.52 -6.70
N THR A 160 1.47 16.16 -7.55
CA THR A 160 1.27 17.61 -7.51
C THR A 160 0.25 18.02 -6.44
N VAL A 161 0.61 19.01 -5.63
CA VAL A 161 -0.28 19.75 -4.74
C VAL A 161 -0.37 21.20 -5.26
N ARG A 162 -1.58 21.64 -5.56
CA ARG A 162 -1.84 23.02 -6.02
C ARG A 162 -2.27 23.88 -4.83
N VAL A 163 -1.74 25.09 -4.78
CA VAL A 163 -1.97 26.03 -3.68
C VAL A 163 -2.06 27.47 -4.20
#